data_42bb7f393a89394754657bd3f437b535
#
_entry.id   42bb7f393a89394754657bd3f437b535
#
_cell.length_a   1.000
_cell.length_b   1.000
_cell.length_c   1.000
_cell.angle_alpha   90.00
_cell.angle_beta   90.00
_cell.angle_gamma   90.00
#
_symmetry.space_group_name_H-M   'P 1'
#
loop_
_entity.id
_entity.type
_entity.pdbx_description
1 polymer ?
#
loop_
_entity_poly.entity_id
_entity_poly.type
_entity_poly.pdbx_seq_one_letter_code
_entity_poly.pdbx_strand_id
1 'polypeptide(L)'
;MIRIQNIYHMLAYAFQTLQGQGYRDVAAEEFDNTADLLAEILARGVSLQLKRGLGREYVDREEALSSPRGKIELSESLKTRSILRRQLVCSYDEFSTDTRMNRILKATIVLLVRSGIDKVRKKALRRLLPYFVDVGDVDLAHEDWHMRFDRNNQAYRMLMNVCWLVVKGLLQTQEDGSIRMMDLLDEQRMSHLYEKFILEYYRREHPELSAAAPYISWALDDGFDDMLPAMHTDITLEQGTTVLIIDAKYYSRTMQQQFDKRSVHSSNLYQIFTYVKNKEVELSSIPKAHSVSGMLLYAKTDEEIQPDGVYQMSGNQISVRTLDLNQPFEEIRSQLDGIAKAYFSKEEPVFEGLTKHLPAIEKAERFGNWVVDRESKGTMDDPIQMPYVDYETTVTNVGQAIYDFADEHPEYELTHYRDILERNGLEWGSQAMSRTDVSDLDGQAVMALLLGAVRAERFCDGVLLGFFEDGSIRRWLLRLREIDNGGSNE
;
A
#
# COMPACT_ATOMS: atom_id res chain seq x y z
N MET A 1 2.66 1.73 21.65
CA MET A 1 1.51 0.79 21.90
C MET A 1 0.45 1.08 20.83
N ILE A 2 -0.17 0.06 20.22
CA ILE A 2 -1.21 0.25 19.19
C ILE A 2 -2.51 0.68 19.86
N ARG A 3 -3.23 1.68 19.30
CA ARG A 3 -4.58 2.00 19.76
C ARG A 3 -5.52 0.82 19.51
N ILE A 4 -6.37 0.51 20.49
CA ILE A 4 -7.29 -0.63 20.40
C ILE A 4 -8.22 -0.52 19.19
N GLN A 5 -8.69 0.69 18.88
CA GLN A 5 -9.49 0.96 17.69
C GLN A 5 -8.74 0.62 16.38
N ASN A 6 -7.43 0.84 16.32
CA ASN A 6 -6.64 0.49 15.13
C ASN A 6 -6.53 -1.03 14.94
N ILE A 7 -6.53 -1.81 16.03
CA ILE A 7 -6.65 -3.28 15.94
C ILE A 7 -7.97 -3.68 15.26
N TYR A 8 -9.07 -2.99 15.59
CA TYR A 8 -10.33 -3.21 14.88
C TYR A 8 -10.22 -2.87 13.39
N HIS A 9 -9.65 -1.72 13.04
CA HIS A 9 -9.46 -1.33 11.64
C HIS A 9 -8.60 -2.34 10.89
N MET A 10 -7.47 -2.77 11.46
CA MET A 10 -6.62 -3.81 10.86
C MET A 10 -7.39 -5.11 10.62
N LEU A 11 -8.19 -5.55 11.61
CA LEU A 11 -9.06 -6.71 11.46
C LEU A 11 -10.14 -6.50 10.39
N ALA A 12 -10.72 -5.30 10.29
CA ALA A 12 -11.76 -4.97 9.33
C ALA A 12 -11.24 -4.95 7.88
N TYR A 13 -9.99 -4.55 7.66
CA TYR A 13 -9.34 -4.71 6.36
C TYR A 13 -8.98 -6.17 6.10
N ALA A 14 -8.34 -6.85 7.05
CA ALA A 14 -7.95 -8.24 6.90
C ALA A 14 -9.16 -9.19 6.69
N PHE A 15 -10.34 -8.83 7.20
CA PHE A 15 -11.56 -9.64 7.12
C PHE A 15 -12.76 -8.78 6.68
N GLN A 16 -13.11 -8.81 5.41
CA GLN A 16 -14.23 -8.06 4.82
C GLN A 16 -15.56 -8.24 5.57
N THR A 17 -15.75 -9.38 6.23
CA THR A 17 -16.95 -9.68 7.01
C THR A 17 -17.22 -8.65 8.12
N LEU A 18 -16.17 -8.05 8.69
CA LEU A 18 -16.29 -7.01 9.75
C LEU A 18 -16.80 -5.67 9.23
N GLN A 19 -16.85 -5.47 7.93
CA GLN A 19 -17.39 -4.24 7.30
C GLN A 19 -18.89 -4.29 7.07
N GLY A 20 -19.50 -5.46 7.30
CA GLY A 20 -20.96 -5.64 7.17
C GLY A 20 -21.76 -4.83 8.21
N GLN A 21 -23.06 -4.62 7.91
CA GLN A 21 -23.96 -3.81 8.76
C GLN A 21 -23.96 -4.22 10.25
N GLY A 22 -23.70 -5.51 10.58
CA GLY A 22 -23.70 -5.99 11.96
C GLY A 22 -22.53 -5.52 12.84
N TYR A 23 -21.51 -4.90 12.25
CA TYR A 23 -20.28 -4.49 12.95
C TYR A 23 -19.98 -2.98 12.88
N ARG A 24 -20.78 -2.19 12.16
CA ARG A 24 -20.54 -0.74 11.96
C ARG A 24 -20.39 0.04 13.27
N ASP A 25 -21.19 -0.32 14.26
CA ASP A 25 -21.17 0.37 15.56
C ASP A 25 -19.91 0.04 16.38
N VAL A 26 -19.23 -1.08 16.10
CA VAL A 26 -17.99 -1.45 16.82
C VAL A 26 -16.86 -0.47 16.52
N ALA A 27 -16.81 0.07 15.31
CA ALA A 27 -15.82 1.06 14.91
C ALA A 27 -15.92 2.38 15.70
N ALA A 28 -17.13 2.74 16.12
CA ALA A 28 -17.43 3.98 16.85
C ALA A 28 -17.40 3.81 18.38
N GLU A 29 -17.31 2.57 18.87
CA GLU A 29 -17.34 2.27 20.31
C GLU A 29 -15.93 2.36 20.90
N GLU A 30 -15.80 2.99 22.07
CA GLU A 30 -14.56 2.99 22.83
C GLU A 30 -14.42 1.73 23.65
N PHE A 31 -13.23 1.12 23.67
CA PHE A 31 -12.92 -0.09 24.42
C PHE A 31 -11.76 0.17 25.38
N ASP A 32 -11.94 -0.27 26.62
CA ASP A 32 -10.90 -0.13 27.64
C ASP A 32 -9.68 -1.03 27.39
N ASN A 33 -9.91 -2.17 26.74
CA ASN A 33 -8.87 -3.15 26.42
C ASN A 33 -9.22 -4.00 25.19
N THR A 34 -8.20 -4.66 24.65
CA THR A 34 -8.36 -5.52 23.46
C THR A 34 -9.29 -6.70 23.68
N ALA A 35 -9.38 -7.23 24.93
CA ALA A 35 -10.30 -8.33 25.23
C ALA A 35 -11.76 -7.93 25.08
N ASP A 36 -12.10 -6.72 25.49
CA ASP A 36 -13.44 -6.18 25.33
C ASP A 36 -13.83 -6.00 23.86
N LEU A 37 -12.89 -5.49 23.04
CA LEU A 37 -13.06 -5.40 21.58
C LEU A 37 -13.30 -6.77 20.96
N LEU A 38 -12.45 -7.74 21.24
CA LEU A 38 -12.57 -9.10 20.68
C LEU A 38 -13.83 -9.82 21.17
N ALA A 39 -14.23 -9.60 22.44
CA ALA A 39 -15.47 -10.10 23.00
C ALA A 39 -16.71 -9.54 22.28
N GLU A 40 -16.71 -8.24 21.96
CA GLU A 40 -17.80 -7.60 21.21
C GLU A 40 -17.86 -8.14 19.76
N ILE A 41 -16.72 -8.22 19.07
CA ILE A 41 -16.65 -8.81 17.72
C ILE A 41 -17.17 -10.24 17.72
N LEU A 42 -16.73 -11.05 18.70
CA LEU A 42 -17.15 -12.45 18.82
C LEU A 42 -18.65 -12.56 19.13
N ALA A 43 -19.18 -11.77 20.06
CA ALA A 43 -20.59 -11.78 20.42
C ALA A 43 -21.50 -11.45 19.24
N ARG A 44 -21.16 -10.41 18.47
CA ARG A 44 -21.88 -10.02 17.24
C ARG A 44 -21.76 -11.08 16.17
N GLY A 45 -20.55 -11.59 15.92
CA GLY A 45 -20.30 -12.60 14.88
C GLY A 45 -21.00 -13.91 15.15
N VAL A 46 -20.96 -14.40 16.38
CA VAL A 46 -21.71 -15.60 16.79
C VAL A 46 -23.22 -15.35 16.71
N SER A 47 -23.71 -14.19 17.12
CA SER A 47 -25.12 -13.84 16.98
C SER A 47 -25.59 -13.85 15.51
N LEU A 48 -24.78 -13.35 14.59
CA LEU A 48 -25.06 -13.39 13.16
C LEU A 48 -25.02 -14.83 12.62
N GLN A 49 -24.04 -15.64 13.09
CA GLN A 49 -23.95 -17.05 12.71
C GLN A 49 -25.17 -17.84 13.21
N LEU A 50 -25.62 -17.60 14.44
CA LEU A 50 -26.81 -18.26 14.99
C LEU A 50 -28.09 -17.94 14.22
N LYS A 51 -28.23 -16.75 13.66
CA LYS A 51 -29.37 -16.42 12.76
C LYS A 51 -29.37 -17.25 11.48
N ARG A 52 -28.20 -17.72 11.03
CA ARG A 52 -28.02 -18.61 9.87
C ARG A 52 -28.08 -20.08 10.27
N GLY A 53 -27.99 -20.38 11.55
CA GLY A 53 -27.78 -21.69 12.14
C GLY A 53 -26.29 -21.99 12.37
N LEU A 54 -25.99 -22.81 13.37
CA LEU A 54 -24.65 -23.33 13.57
C LEU A 54 -24.27 -24.24 12.39
N GLY A 55 -23.00 -24.18 12.00
CA GLY A 55 -22.42 -25.08 11.01
C GLY A 55 -22.61 -26.54 11.42
N ARG A 56 -22.86 -27.39 10.45
CA ARG A 56 -23.02 -28.82 10.66
C ARG A 56 -22.10 -29.57 9.72
N GLU A 57 -21.58 -30.67 10.24
CA GLU A 57 -20.74 -31.61 9.47
C GLU A 57 -21.22 -33.04 9.73
N TYR A 58 -20.88 -33.91 8.82
CA TYR A 58 -21.05 -35.34 9.06
C TYR A 58 -19.96 -35.82 10.00
N VAL A 59 -20.36 -36.30 11.18
CA VAL A 59 -19.46 -36.81 12.21
C VAL A 59 -19.70 -38.29 12.37
N ASP A 60 -18.66 -39.09 12.25
CA ASP A 60 -18.72 -40.52 12.51
C ASP A 60 -19.05 -40.74 13.99
N ARG A 61 -20.16 -41.45 14.24
CA ARG A 61 -20.59 -41.88 15.55
C ARG A 61 -20.44 -43.38 15.67
N GLU A 62 -19.86 -43.81 16.76
CA GLU A 62 -19.83 -45.23 17.13
C GLU A 62 -20.42 -45.40 18.53
N GLU A 63 -21.59 -45.97 18.61
CA GLU A 63 -22.29 -46.17 19.89
C GLU A 63 -23.13 -47.42 19.93
N ALA A 64 -23.40 -47.95 21.15
CA ALA A 64 -24.23 -49.11 21.38
C ALA A 64 -25.71 -48.73 21.35
N LEU A 65 -26.41 -49.14 20.31
CA LEU A 65 -27.81 -48.82 20.06
C LEU A 65 -28.69 -50.06 20.20
N SER A 66 -29.87 -49.92 20.82
CA SER A 66 -30.91 -50.96 20.87
C SER A 66 -31.67 -51.12 19.56
N SER A 67 -31.63 -50.09 18.71
CA SER A 67 -32.13 -50.12 17.33
C SER A 67 -30.94 -49.86 16.39
N PRO A 68 -30.50 -50.84 15.60
CA PRO A 68 -29.34 -50.69 14.74
C PRO A 68 -29.52 -49.59 13.70
N ARG A 69 -28.46 -48.77 13.52
CA ARG A 69 -28.38 -47.68 12.53
C ARG A 69 -26.99 -47.66 11.89
N GLY A 70 -26.93 -47.52 10.58
CA GLY A 70 -25.67 -47.53 9.85
C GLY A 70 -24.99 -48.90 9.81
N LYS A 71 -23.69 -48.97 9.93
CA LYS A 71 -22.87 -50.19 9.89
C LYS A 71 -22.79 -50.81 11.29
N ILE A 72 -23.08 -52.08 11.41
CA ILE A 72 -22.95 -52.80 12.69
C ILE A 72 -21.50 -53.27 12.85
N GLU A 73 -20.87 -52.85 13.95
CA GLU A 73 -19.53 -53.26 14.35
C GLU A 73 -19.60 -54.47 15.31
N LEU A 74 -19.73 -55.69 14.74
CA LEU A 74 -19.90 -56.91 15.53
C LEU A 74 -18.73 -57.18 16.48
N SER A 75 -17.50 -56.92 16.03
CA SER A 75 -16.30 -57.12 16.86
C SER A 75 -16.32 -56.24 18.11
N GLU A 76 -16.69 -54.98 17.97
CA GLU A 76 -16.82 -54.04 19.08
C GLU A 76 -18.02 -54.35 19.96
N SER A 77 -19.13 -54.79 19.38
CA SER A 77 -20.30 -55.27 20.13
C SER A 77 -19.98 -56.48 21.04
N LEU A 78 -19.12 -57.39 20.60
CA LEU A 78 -18.65 -58.53 21.39
C LEU A 78 -17.65 -58.08 22.47
N LYS A 79 -16.66 -57.25 22.14
CA LYS A 79 -15.68 -56.74 23.07
C LYS A 79 -16.31 -55.93 24.22
N THR A 80 -17.26 -55.06 23.91
CA THR A 80 -17.96 -54.19 24.89
C THR A 80 -19.08 -54.95 25.62
N ARG A 81 -19.35 -56.18 25.22
CA ARG A 81 -20.50 -57.00 25.71
C ARG A 81 -21.85 -56.28 25.60
N SER A 82 -22.01 -55.41 24.63
CA SER A 82 -23.25 -54.64 24.42
C SER A 82 -24.42 -55.54 24.06
N ILE A 83 -24.14 -56.67 23.43
CA ILE A 83 -25.14 -57.68 23.08
C ILE A 83 -25.90 -58.20 24.32
N LEU A 84 -25.22 -58.29 25.47
CA LEU A 84 -25.88 -58.73 26.72
C LEU A 84 -26.92 -57.70 27.20
N ARG A 85 -26.78 -56.46 26.76
CA ARG A 85 -27.73 -55.36 27.03
C ARG A 85 -28.74 -55.18 25.92
N ARG A 86 -28.81 -56.12 24.96
CA ARG A 86 -29.65 -56.03 23.75
C ARG A 86 -29.34 -54.81 22.90
N GLN A 87 -28.06 -54.44 22.82
CA GLN A 87 -27.55 -53.33 22.03
C GLN A 87 -26.45 -53.83 21.09
N LEU A 88 -26.36 -53.21 19.90
CA LEU A 88 -25.28 -53.43 18.94
C LEU A 88 -24.49 -52.17 18.79
N VAL A 89 -23.17 -52.23 18.76
CA VAL A 89 -22.32 -51.09 18.41
C VAL A 89 -22.49 -50.82 16.94
N CYS A 90 -22.94 -49.64 16.61
CA CYS A 90 -23.18 -49.17 15.27
C CYS A 90 -22.32 -47.96 14.95
N SER A 91 -21.71 -47.98 13.75
CA SER A 91 -21.00 -46.84 13.17
C SER A 91 -21.89 -46.19 12.12
N TYR A 92 -22.14 -44.88 12.26
CA TYR A 92 -22.98 -44.13 11.34
C TYR A 92 -22.60 -42.66 11.31
N ASP A 93 -22.83 -42.02 10.18
CA ASP A 93 -22.64 -40.58 10.02
C ASP A 93 -23.85 -39.84 10.61
N GLU A 94 -23.57 -38.89 11.47
CA GLU A 94 -24.56 -37.95 12.01
C GLU A 94 -24.28 -36.51 11.52
N PHE A 95 -25.29 -35.87 10.94
CA PHE A 95 -25.23 -34.48 10.55
C PHE A 95 -25.39 -33.59 11.79
N SER A 96 -24.28 -33.35 12.46
CA SER A 96 -24.23 -32.79 13.81
C SER A 96 -23.73 -31.34 13.83
N THR A 97 -24.22 -30.56 14.80
CA THR A 97 -23.67 -29.25 15.18
C THR A 97 -22.41 -29.36 16.04
N ASP A 98 -22.09 -30.57 16.51
CA ASP A 98 -20.89 -30.84 17.32
C ASP A 98 -19.64 -30.88 16.46
N THR A 99 -19.37 -29.79 15.75
CA THR A 99 -18.22 -29.62 14.88
C THR A 99 -17.03 -28.99 15.63
N ARG A 100 -15.84 -29.23 15.12
CA ARG A 100 -14.61 -28.65 15.68
C ARG A 100 -14.70 -27.13 15.84
N MET A 101 -15.20 -26.42 14.83
CA MET A 101 -15.32 -24.95 14.85
C MET A 101 -16.32 -24.48 15.92
N ASN A 102 -17.44 -25.17 16.09
CA ASN A 102 -18.44 -24.84 17.12
C ASN A 102 -17.91 -25.12 18.53
N ARG A 103 -17.13 -26.19 18.74
CA ARG A 103 -16.47 -26.48 20.03
C ARG A 103 -15.48 -25.35 20.40
N ILE A 104 -14.69 -24.86 19.44
CA ILE A 104 -13.77 -23.73 19.63
C ILE A 104 -14.55 -22.45 19.98
N LEU A 105 -15.63 -22.14 19.27
CA LEU A 105 -16.49 -20.98 19.60
C LEU A 105 -17.01 -21.06 21.03
N LYS A 106 -17.62 -22.20 21.42
CA LYS A 106 -18.14 -22.43 22.77
C LYS A 106 -17.04 -22.22 23.82
N ALA A 107 -15.91 -22.90 23.66
CA ALA A 107 -14.81 -22.84 24.62
C ALA A 107 -14.22 -21.43 24.74
N THR A 108 -14.09 -20.69 23.63
CA THR A 108 -13.61 -19.30 23.62
C THR A 108 -14.61 -18.35 24.33
N ILE A 109 -15.92 -18.53 24.09
CA ILE A 109 -16.95 -17.77 24.83
C ILE A 109 -16.84 -18.03 26.32
N VAL A 110 -16.68 -19.28 26.75
CA VAL A 110 -16.51 -19.64 28.17
C VAL A 110 -15.25 -19.00 28.76
N LEU A 111 -14.14 -19.03 28.01
CA LEU A 111 -12.89 -18.40 28.42
C LEU A 111 -13.06 -16.89 28.65
N LEU A 112 -13.65 -16.16 27.71
CA LEU A 112 -13.94 -14.73 27.82
C LEU A 112 -14.89 -14.41 28.98
N VAL A 113 -15.92 -15.22 29.19
CA VAL A 113 -16.86 -15.03 30.34
C VAL A 113 -16.15 -15.18 31.69
N ARG A 114 -15.10 -15.99 31.76
CA ARG A 114 -14.27 -16.16 32.98
C ARG A 114 -13.18 -15.09 33.12
N SER A 115 -12.83 -14.40 32.07
CA SER A 115 -11.78 -13.37 32.06
C SER A 115 -12.25 -12.04 32.69
N GLY A 116 -11.36 -11.03 32.70
CA GLY A 116 -11.58 -9.69 33.26
C GLY A 116 -12.40 -8.73 32.41
N ILE A 117 -13.07 -9.18 31.32
CA ILE A 117 -13.84 -8.31 30.43
C ILE A 117 -15.04 -7.66 31.11
N ASP A 118 -15.58 -6.59 30.50
CA ASP A 118 -16.72 -5.84 30.99
C ASP A 118 -17.98 -6.71 31.23
N LYS A 119 -18.79 -6.33 32.25
CA LYS A 119 -19.99 -7.06 32.66
C LYS A 119 -21.08 -7.12 31.58
N VAL A 120 -21.21 -6.08 30.75
CA VAL A 120 -22.20 -6.05 29.66
C VAL A 120 -21.85 -7.10 28.60
N ARG A 121 -20.56 -7.17 28.24
CA ARG A 121 -20.03 -8.14 27.26
C ARG A 121 -20.08 -9.57 27.80
N LYS A 122 -19.77 -9.76 29.08
CA LYS A 122 -19.99 -11.07 29.75
C LYS A 122 -21.45 -11.53 29.64
N LYS A 123 -22.39 -10.61 29.87
CA LYS A 123 -23.83 -10.92 29.79
C LYS A 123 -24.23 -11.25 28.35
N ALA A 124 -23.72 -10.50 27.36
CA ALA A 124 -23.98 -10.78 25.94
C ALA A 124 -23.47 -12.16 25.54
N LEU A 125 -22.23 -12.51 25.87
CA LEU A 125 -21.64 -13.82 25.58
C LEU A 125 -22.37 -14.98 26.29
N ARG A 126 -22.74 -14.81 27.58
CA ARG A 126 -23.51 -15.82 28.32
C ARG A 126 -24.84 -16.15 27.66
N ARG A 127 -25.51 -15.19 27.02
CA ARG A 127 -26.77 -15.42 26.31
C ARG A 127 -26.63 -16.31 25.06
N LEU A 128 -25.42 -16.47 24.55
CA LEU A 128 -25.15 -17.32 23.38
C LEU A 128 -24.91 -18.79 23.77
N LEU A 129 -24.44 -19.07 24.98
CA LEU A 129 -24.09 -20.42 25.42
C LEU A 129 -25.22 -21.45 25.32
N PRO A 130 -26.51 -21.12 25.61
CA PRO A 130 -27.60 -22.10 25.45
C PRO A 130 -27.74 -22.67 24.04
N TYR A 131 -27.29 -21.96 23.01
CA TYR A 131 -27.33 -22.47 21.62
C TYR A 131 -26.25 -23.51 21.32
N PHE A 132 -25.29 -23.72 22.24
CA PHE A 132 -24.20 -24.69 22.13
C PHE A 132 -24.40 -25.91 23.06
N VAL A 133 -25.64 -26.20 23.45
CA VAL A 133 -25.94 -27.33 24.38
C VAL A 133 -25.49 -28.68 23.82
N ASP A 134 -25.69 -28.88 22.51
CA ASP A 134 -25.33 -30.13 21.81
C ASP A 134 -23.88 -30.11 21.27
N VAL A 135 -23.10 -29.12 21.63
CA VAL A 135 -21.70 -28.97 21.21
C VAL A 135 -20.78 -29.40 22.36
N GLY A 136 -19.88 -30.31 22.07
CA GLY A 136 -18.90 -30.83 23.01
C GLY A 136 -17.89 -29.81 23.46
N ASP A 137 -17.02 -30.17 24.37
CA ASP A 137 -15.91 -29.34 24.86
C ASP A 137 -14.64 -29.64 24.08
N VAL A 138 -13.68 -28.71 24.11
CA VAL A 138 -12.36 -28.83 23.49
C VAL A 138 -11.32 -28.15 24.38
N ASP A 139 -10.13 -28.71 24.41
CA ASP A 139 -8.98 -28.08 25.08
C ASP A 139 -8.30 -27.10 24.13
N LEU A 140 -8.53 -25.80 24.37
CA LEU A 140 -7.98 -24.72 23.54
C LEU A 140 -6.44 -24.61 23.62
N ALA A 141 -5.81 -25.14 24.67
CA ALA A 141 -4.35 -25.07 24.84
C ALA A 141 -3.61 -25.96 23.82
N HIS A 142 -4.19 -27.12 23.53
CA HIS A 142 -3.60 -28.13 22.62
C HIS A 142 -4.30 -28.20 21.28
N GLU A 143 -5.21 -27.25 20.97
CA GLU A 143 -5.95 -27.22 19.70
C GLU A 143 -5.04 -26.90 18.52
N ASP A 144 -5.16 -27.69 17.44
CA ASP A 144 -4.51 -27.36 16.17
C ASP A 144 -5.34 -26.32 15.40
N TRP A 145 -4.78 -25.16 15.18
CA TRP A 145 -5.44 -24.03 14.52
C TRP A 145 -5.34 -24.08 13.00
N HIS A 146 -4.76 -25.12 12.40
CA HIS A 146 -4.76 -25.31 10.95
C HIS A 146 -6.12 -25.81 10.50
N MET A 147 -6.91 -24.92 9.91
CA MET A 147 -8.26 -25.20 9.46
C MET A 147 -8.40 -24.95 7.97
N ARG A 148 -9.15 -25.85 7.31
CA ARG A 148 -9.54 -25.66 5.91
C ARG A 148 -10.89 -24.97 5.86
N PHE A 149 -11.00 -23.93 5.03
CA PHE A 149 -12.24 -23.19 4.82
C PHE A 149 -12.71 -23.40 3.38
N ASP A 150 -13.94 -23.83 3.24
CA ASP A 150 -14.66 -23.99 1.99
C ASP A 150 -15.86 -23.02 1.90
N ARG A 151 -16.69 -23.17 0.87
CA ARG A 151 -17.87 -22.28 0.68
C ARG A 151 -18.88 -22.38 1.83
N ASN A 152 -18.98 -23.53 2.50
CA ASN A 152 -19.99 -23.78 3.53
C ASN A 152 -19.59 -23.20 4.88
N ASN A 153 -18.29 -23.14 5.18
CA ASN A 153 -17.77 -22.70 6.47
C ASN A 153 -16.98 -21.38 6.39
N GLN A 154 -16.94 -20.72 5.23
CA GLN A 154 -16.23 -19.44 5.03
C GLN A 154 -16.60 -18.37 6.07
N ALA A 155 -17.86 -18.35 6.53
CA ALA A 155 -18.32 -17.43 7.57
C ALA A 155 -17.60 -17.62 8.91
N TYR A 156 -17.11 -18.84 9.19
CA TYR A 156 -16.32 -19.14 10.39
C TYR A 156 -14.89 -18.62 10.35
N ARG A 157 -14.34 -18.32 9.16
CA ARG A 157 -12.93 -17.93 9.01
C ARG A 157 -12.56 -16.75 9.91
N MET A 158 -13.37 -15.70 9.91
CA MET A 158 -13.15 -14.53 10.77
C MET A 158 -13.32 -14.91 12.25
N LEU A 159 -14.37 -15.66 12.60
CA LEU A 159 -14.64 -16.07 13.98
C LEU A 159 -13.49 -16.92 14.55
N MET A 160 -12.94 -17.85 13.77
CA MET A 160 -11.81 -18.68 14.18
C MET A 160 -10.54 -17.84 14.40
N ASN A 161 -10.28 -16.84 13.57
CA ASN A 161 -9.16 -15.93 13.79
C ASN A 161 -9.34 -15.09 15.06
N VAL A 162 -10.55 -14.61 15.33
CA VAL A 162 -10.85 -13.88 16.58
C VAL A 162 -10.73 -14.81 17.79
N CYS A 163 -11.29 -16.02 17.73
CA CYS A 163 -11.13 -17.02 18.80
C CYS A 163 -9.67 -17.28 19.08
N TRP A 164 -8.89 -17.44 18.02
CA TRP A 164 -7.47 -17.68 18.17
C TRP A 164 -6.72 -16.53 18.85
N LEU A 165 -6.97 -15.26 18.47
CA LEU A 165 -6.41 -14.08 19.14
C LEU A 165 -6.77 -14.04 20.63
N VAL A 166 -8.04 -14.35 20.95
CA VAL A 166 -8.52 -14.43 22.34
C VAL A 166 -7.79 -15.53 23.12
N VAL A 167 -7.73 -16.75 22.56
CA VAL A 167 -7.15 -17.90 23.24
C VAL A 167 -5.68 -17.69 23.55
N LYS A 168 -4.90 -17.25 22.57
CA LYS A 168 -3.47 -17.01 22.77
C LYS A 168 -3.20 -15.85 23.73
N GLY A 169 -3.95 -14.77 23.64
CA GLY A 169 -3.82 -13.64 24.58
C GLY A 169 -4.18 -14.01 26.03
N LEU A 170 -5.21 -14.83 26.25
CA LEU A 170 -5.66 -15.18 27.61
C LEU A 170 -4.92 -16.39 28.22
N LEU A 171 -4.50 -17.38 27.44
CA LEU A 171 -3.80 -18.55 27.98
C LEU A 171 -2.38 -18.22 28.47
N GLN A 172 -1.66 -17.35 27.79
CA GLN A 172 -0.34 -16.91 28.22
C GLN A 172 -0.38 -16.11 29.53
N THR A 173 -1.48 -15.39 29.79
CA THR A 173 -1.69 -14.63 31.03
C THR A 173 -1.90 -15.52 32.25
N GLN A 174 -2.36 -16.76 32.09
CA GLN A 174 -2.57 -17.69 33.21
C GLN A 174 -1.28 -18.30 33.79
N GLU A 175 -0.21 -18.38 33.00
CA GLU A 175 1.09 -18.89 33.47
C GLU A 175 1.82 -17.89 34.34
N ASP A 176 1.64 -16.59 34.21
CA ASP A 176 2.38 -15.52 34.92
C ASP A 176 1.60 -14.84 36.05
N GLY A 177 0.33 -15.18 36.27
CA GLY A 177 -0.48 -14.67 37.39
C GLY A 177 -0.86 -13.18 37.31
N SER A 178 -0.51 -12.46 36.26
CA SER A 178 -0.87 -11.07 36.04
C SER A 178 -1.81 -10.92 34.83
N ILE A 179 -3.04 -10.42 35.10
CA ILE A 179 -4.05 -10.20 34.06
C ILE A 179 -3.77 -8.88 33.33
N ARG A 180 -2.88 -8.90 32.34
CA ARG A 180 -2.77 -7.83 31.35
C ARG A 180 -2.69 -8.41 29.96
N MET A 181 -3.83 -8.51 29.29
CA MET A 181 -3.96 -9.01 27.91
C MET A 181 -3.29 -8.12 26.86
N MET A 182 -2.70 -6.97 27.22
CA MET A 182 -2.19 -5.97 26.29
C MET A 182 -0.80 -6.24 25.74
N ASP A 183 0.02 -7.06 26.40
CA ASP A 183 1.43 -7.23 26.03
C ASP A 183 1.72 -8.52 25.25
N LEU A 184 0.68 -9.32 24.96
CA LEU A 184 0.86 -10.71 24.52
C LEU A 184 0.05 -11.12 23.29
N LEU A 185 -0.21 -10.19 22.39
CA LEU A 185 -0.43 -10.64 21.00
C LEU A 185 0.93 -11.07 20.47
N ASP A 186 1.12 -12.39 20.38
CA ASP A 186 2.32 -13.04 19.84
C ASP A 186 2.85 -12.28 18.64
N GLU A 187 4.09 -11.78 18.70
CA GLU A 187 4.73 -10.99 17.64
C GLU A 187 4.49 -11.57 16.23
N GLN A 188 4.61 -12.89 16.12
CA GLN A 188 4.45 -13.59 14.85
C GLN A 188 3.07 -13.39 14.21
N ARG A 189 2.05 -13.14 15.00
CA ARG A 189 0.67 -13.06 14.51
C ARG A 189 0.13 -11.66 14.39
N MET A 190 0.64 -10.75 15.20
CA MET A 190 0.50 -9.34 14.87
C MET A 190 1.23 -9.03 13.56
N SER A 191 2.37 -9.68 13.29
CA SER A 191 3.03 -9.63 12.00
C SER A 191 2.09 -10.04 10.88
N HIS A 192 1.48 -11.24 10.98
CA HIS A 192 0.55 -11.71 9.94
C HIS A 192 -0.72 -10.84 9.80
N LEU A 193 -1.25 -10.30 10.89
CA LEU A 193 -2.36 -9.34 10.83
C LEU A 193 -1.92 -8.03 10.16
N TYR A 194 -0.73 -7.56 10.48
CA TYR A 194 -0.14 -6.34 9.94
C TYR A 194 0.13 -6.46 8.43
N GLU A 195 0.79 -7.54 7.99
CA GLU A 195 1.01 -7.87 6.58
C GLU A 195 -0.32 -7.88 5.81
N LYS A 196 -1.29 -8.64 6.34
CA LYS A 196 -2.59 -8.76 5.70
C LYS A 196 -3.38 -7.45 5.68
N PHE A 197 -3.29 -6.65 6.74
CA PHE A 197 -3.91 -5.33 6.78
C PHE A 197 -3.37 -4.44 5.67
N ILE A 198 -2.04 -4.34 5.51
CA ILE A 198 -1.42 -3.49 4.49
C ILE A 198 -1.79 -3.97 3.08
N LEU A 199 -1.72 -5.28 2.83
CA LEU A 199 -2.09 -5.85 1.53
C LEU A 199 -3.54 -5.53 1.16
N GLU A 200 -4.49 -5.77 2.09
CA GLU A 200 -5.91 -5.54 1.84
C GLU A 200 -6.27 -4.04 1.82
N TYR A 201 -5.47 -3.20 2.52
CA TYR A 201 -5.56 -1.75 2.42
C TYR A 201 -5.30 -1.30 0.98
N TYR A 202 -4.15 -1.65 0.39
CA TYR A 202 -3.82 -1.26 -0.98
C TYR A 202 -4.77 -1.87 -2.01
N ARG A 203 -5.19 -3.10 -1.85
CA ARG A 203 -6.20 -3.72 -2.73
C ARG A 203 -7.50 -2.94 -2.81
N ARG A 204 -7.87 -2.31 -1.72
CA ARG A 204 -9.16 -1.65 -1.57
C ARG A 204 -9.10 -0.15 -1.86
N GLU A 205 -8.13 0.54 -1.25
CA GLU A 205 -8.05 2.00 -1.33
C GLU A 205 -7.29 2.46 -2.58
N HIS A 206 -6.43 1.59 -3.14
CA HIS A 206 -5.64 1.85 -4.35
C HIS A 206 -5.90 0.79 -5.43
N PRO A 207 -7.13 0.70 -5.98
CA PRO A 207 -7.47 -0.30 -7.01
C PRO A 207 -6.70 -0.09 -8.33
N GLU A 208 -6.11 1.09 -8.54
CA GLU A 208 -5.20 1.40 -9.64
C GLU A 208 -3.86 0.68 -9.54
N LEU A 209 -3.49 0.25 -8.33
CA LEU A 209 -2.31 -0.57 -8.06
C LEU A 209 -2.71 -2.05 -8.00
N SER A 210 -2.00 -2.88 -8.74
CA SER A 210 -2.15 -4.33 -8.62
C SER A 210 -1.45 -4.80 -7.33
N ALA A 211 -2.20 -4.89 -6.22
CA ALA A 211 -1.67 -5.32 -4.94
C ALA A 211 -1.82 -6.83 -4.75
N ALA A 212 -0.72 -7.54 -4.59
CA ALA A 212 -0.67 -9.00 -4.46
C ALA A 212 0.43 -9.43 -3.48
N ALA A 213 0.45 -10.73 -3.15
CA ALA A 213 1.54 -11.39 -2.42
C ALA A 213 2.04 -12.57 -3.29
N PRO A 214 2.76 -12.31 -4.38
CA PRO A 214 3.21 -13.34 -5.29
C PRO A 214 4.43 -14.11 -4.78
N TYR A 215 4.67 -15.26 -5.39
CA TYR A 215 5.98 -15.89 -5.38
C TYR A 215 6.89 -15.21 -6.41
N ILE A 216 8.16 -15.03 -6.04
CA ILE A 216 9.21 -14.58 -6.96
C ILE A 216 10.06 -15.79 -7.30
N SER A 217 10.34 -15.98 -8.57
CA SER A 217 11.23 -17.04 -9.03
C SER A 217 12.70 -16.68 -8.80
N TRP A 218 13.54 -17.66 -8.49
CA TRP A 218 14.98 -17.47 -8.50
C TRP A 218 15.48 -17.25 -9.93
N ALA A 219 16.29 -16.24 -10.12
CA ALA A 219 16.99 -16.01 -11.38
C ALA A 219 18.21 -16.95 -11.43
N LEU A 220 18.04 -18.09 -12.12
CA LEU A 220 19.05 -19.15 -12.19
C LEU A 220 19.64 -19.21 -13.58
N ASP A 221 20.97 -19.30 -13.66
CA ASP A 221 21.70 -19.42 -14.93
C ASP A 221 21.55 -20.83 -15.55
N ASP A 222 21.39 -21.86 -14.72
CA ASP A 222 21.28 -23.27 -15.12
C ASP A 222 19.87 -23.85 -14.98
N GLY A 223 18.94 -23.09 -14.37
CA GLY A 223 17.55 -23.49 -14.15
C GLY A 223 17.37 -24.60 -13.10
N PHE A 224 18.40 -24.90 -12.29
CA PHE A 224 18.33 -25.92 -11.26
C PHE A 224 17.93 -25.31 -9.91
N ASP A 225 16.71 -25.61 -9.42
CA ASP A 225 16.12 -25.02 -8.22
C ASP A 225 15.90 -26.00 -7.05
N ASP A 226 16.39 -27.23 -7.16
CA ASP A 226 16.28 -28.23 -6.10
C ASP A 226 16.82 -27.69 -4.77
N MET A 227 16.00 -27.80 -3.71
CA MET A 227 16.29 -27.33 -2.35
C MET A 227 16.33 -25.79 -2.15
N LEU A 228 16.07 -24.97 -3.18
CA LEU A 228 15.94 -23.54 -2.97
C LEU A 228 14.62 -23.20 -2.24
N PRO A 229 14.65 -22.32 -1.23
CA PRO A 229 13.43 -21.92 -0.55
C PRO A 229 12.55 -21.09 -1.49
N ALA A 230 11.23 -21.24 -1.38
CA ALA A 230 10.30 -20.39 -2.09
C ALA A 230 10.41 -18.94 -1.59
N MET A 231 10.53 -17.98 -2.50
CA MET A 231 10.48 -16.56 -2.18
C MET A 231 9.03 -16.08 -2.27
N HIS A 232 8.41 -15.81 -1.14
CA HIS A 232 7.05 -15.28 -1.05
C HIS A 232 7.08 -13.88 -0.49
N THR A 233 6.56 -12.90 -1.22
CA THR A 233 6.47 -11.51 -0.77
C THR A 233 5.27 -11.30 0.15
N ASP A 234 5.38 -10.37 1.10
CA ASP A 234 4.23 -9.97 1.91
C ASP A 234 3.27 -9.11 1.09
N ILE A 235 3.80 -8.08 0.43
CA ILE A 235 3.04 -7.19 -0.43
C ILE A 235 3.89 -6.81 -1.65
N THR A 236 3.33 -6.93 -2.84
CA THR A 236 3.88 -6.37 -4.08
C THR A 236 2.83 -5.47 -4.69
N LEU A 237 3.19 -4.22 -4.95
CA LEU A 237 2.38 -3.22 -5.63
C LEU A 237 2.94 -3.04 -7.03
N GLU A 238 2.08 -3.08 -8.05
CA GLU A 238 2.49 -2.94 -9.45
C GLU A 238 1.58 -1.94 -10.18
N GLN A 239 2.20 -1.04 -10.95
CA GLN A 239 1.51 -0.18 -11.90
C GLN A 239 2.33 -0.10 -13.20
N GLY A 240 1.86 -0.76 -14.24
CA GLY A 240 2.60 -0.90 -15.49
C GLY A 240 3.90 -1.67 -15.30
N THR A 241 5.04 -1.00 -15.43
CA THR A 241 6.38 -1.58 -15.23
C THR A 241 7.07 -1.07 -13.96
N THR A 242 6.37 -0.31 -13.14
CA THR A 242 6.84 0.13 -11.81
C THR A 242 6.38 -0.85 -10.76
N VAL A 243 7.30 -1.37 -9.97
CA VAL A 243 7.06 -2.39 -8.93
C VAL A 243 7.66 -1.93 -7.62
N LEU A 244 6.87 -1.99 -6.55
CA LEU A 244 7.32 -1.83 -5.17
C LEU A 244 7.04 -3.11 -4.39
N ILE A 245 8.09 -3.74 -3.87
CA ILE A 245 7.99 -4.89 -2.97
C ILE A 245 8.11 -4.39 -1.55
N ILE A 246 7.07 -4.62 -0.73
CA ILE A 246 7.04 -4.24 0.68
C ILE A 246 7.11 -5.51 1.52
N ASP A 247 8.11 -5.56 2.40
CA ASP A 247 8.28 -6.58 3.42
C ASP A 247 7.88 -5.95 4.76
N ALA A 248 6.72 -6.36 5.28
CA ALA A 248 6.07 -5.76 6.43
C ALA A 248 6.55 -6.44 7.72
N LYS A 249 7.10 -5.68 8.65
CA LYS A 249 7.72 -6.19 9.86
C LYS A 249 7.06 -5.64 11.13
N TYR A 250 6.59 -6.54 11.95
CA TYR A 250 6.06 -6.23 13.27
C TYR A 250 6.93 -6.88 14.34
N TYR A 251 7.71 -6.08 15.05
CA TYR A 251 8.61 -6.51 16.09
C TYR A 251 8.41 -5.70 17.36
N SER A 252 8.74 -6.27 18.52
CA SER A 252 8.86 -5.54 19.79
C SER A 252 10.07 -4.59 19.80
N ARG A 253 11.11 -4.92 19.03
CA ARG A 253 12.29 -4.08 18.78
C ARG A 253 12.64 -4.09 17.30
N THR A 254 12.70 -2.91 16.72
CA THR A 254 12.93 -2.74 15.28
C THR A 254 14.38 -2.73 14.87
N MET A 255 15.30 -2.45 15.81
CA MET A 255 16.72 -2.31 15.52
C MET A 255 17.58 -3.29 16.29
N GLN A 256 18.66 -3.77 15.66
CA GLN A 256 19.73 -4.50 16.32
C GLN A 256 20.73 -3.51 16.93
N GLN A 257 21.18 -3.81 18.14
CA GLN A 257 22.27 -3.08 18.78
C GLN A 257 23.53 -3.95 18.80
N GLN A 258 24.56 -3.51 18.09
CA GLN A 258 25.86 -4.15 18.09
C GLN A 258 26.95 -3.07 18.22
N PHE A 259 27.79 -3.15 19.28
CA PHE A 259 28.89 -2.20 19.52
C PHE A 259 28.48 -0.73 19.42
N ASP A 260 27.48 -0.28 20.19
CA ASP A 260 26.93 1.09 20.22
C ASP A 260 26.35 1.64 18.88
N LYS A 261 26.26 0.79 17.85
CA LYS A 261 25.57 1.14 16.60
C LYS A 261 24.22 0.44 16.53
N ARG A 262 23.20 1.21 16.25
CA ARG A 262 21.86 0.69 15.93
C ARG A 262 21.76 0.51 14.42
N SER A 263 21.32 -0.64 13.98
CA SER A 263 21.15 -0.97 12.56
C SER A 263 19.88 -1.78 12.33
N VAL A 264 19.39 -1.73 11.12
CA VAL A 264 18.30 -2.59 10.64
C VAL A 264 18.74 -4.06 10.72
N HIS A 265 17.83 -4.98 10.96
CA HIS A 265 18.12 -6.41 10.95
C HIS A 265 18.65 -6.84 9.57
N SER A 266 19.87 -7.34 9.54
CA SER A 266 20.56 -7.71 8.29
C SER A 266 19.81 -8.77 7.50
N SER A 267 19.15 -9.73 8.17
CA SER A 267 18.32 -10.75 7.52
C SER A 267 17.17 -10.14 6.70
N ASN A 268 16.50 -9.11 7.24
CA ASN A 268 15.41 -8.44 6.53
C ASN A 268 15.93 -7.67 5.32
N LEU A 269 17.10 -7.01 5.48
CA LEU A 269 17.72 -6.30 4.37
C LEU A 269 18.14 -7.25 3.24
N TYR A 270 18.72 -8.40 3.57
CA TYR A 270 19.08 -9.42 2.58
C TYR A 270 17.85 -10.02 1.92
N GLN A 271 16.78 -10.25 2.66
CA GLN A 271 15.51 -10.75 2.13
C GLN A 271 14.93 -9.80 1.07
N ILE A 272 14.72 -8.53 1.43
CA ILE A 272 14.12 -7.56 0.50
C ILE A 272 15.03 -7.31 -0.70
N PHE A 273 16.35 -7.23 -0.51
CA PHE A 273 17.32 -7.07 -1.60
C PHE A 273 17.26 -8.25 -2.57
N THR A 274 17.19 -9.48 -2.05
CA THR A 274 17.07 -10.69 -2.88
C THR A 274 15.79 -10.66 -3.69
N TYR A 275 14.64 -10.28 -3.10
CA TYR A 275 13.38 -10.17 -3.81
C TYR A 275 13.45 -9.15 -4.95
N VAL A 276 13.97 -7.96 -4.66
CA VAL A 276 14.12 -6.88 -5.65
C VAL A 276 15.01 -7.32 -6.81
N LYS A 277 16.16 -7.93 -6.54
CA LYS A 277 17.10 -8.35 -7.61
C LYS A 277 16.54 -9.46 -8.49
N ASN A 278 15.83 -10.44 -7.93
CA ASN A 278 15.20 -11.48 -8.73
C ASN A 278 14.04 -10.93 -9.59
N LYS A 279 13.22 -10.01 -9.03
CA LYS A 279 12.15 -9.35 -9.81
C LYS A 279 12.71 -8.43 -10.90
N GLU A 280 13.83 -7.76 -10.65
CA GLU A 280 14.55 -6.95 -11.65
C GLU A 280 14.99 -7.79 -12.85
N VAL A 281 15.58 -8.96 -12.60
CA VAL A 281 15.99 -9.88 -13.67
C VAL A 281 14.77 -10.39 -14.45
N GLU A 282 13.67 -10.73 -13.77
CA GLU A 282 12.41 -11.13 -14.40
C GLU A 282 11.91 -10.06 -15.38
N LEU A 283 11.88 -8.79 -14.97
CA LEU A 283 11.40 -7.69 -15.80
C LEU A 283 12.39 -7.25 -16.88
N SER A 284 13.70 -7.48 -16.69
CA SER A 284 14.73 -7.18 -17.68
C SER A 284 14.57 -7.96 -18.99
N SER A 285 13.82 -9.05 -18.98
CA SER A 285 13.44 -9.80 -20.17
C SER A 285 12.41 -9.09 -21.06
N ILE A 286 11.74 -8.05 -20.53
CA ILE A 286 10.69 -7.29 -21.22
C ILE A 286 11.35 -6.05 -21.83
N PRO A 287 11.20 -5.79 -23.16
CA PRO A 287 11.83 -4.63 -23.82
C PRO A 287 11.07 -3.33 -23.52
N LYS A 288 10.95 -2.97 -22.26
CA LYS A 288 10.28 -1.77 -21.77
C LYS A 288 11.01 -1.26 -20.53
N ALA A 289 11.18 0.05 -20.41
CA ALA A 289 11.73 0.64 -19.20
C ALA A 289 10.91 0.20 -17.97
N HIS A 290 11.57 -0.25 -16.92
CA HIS A 290 10.96 -0.73 -15.70
C HIS A 290 11.73 -0.20 -14.47
N SER A 291 11.05 -0.21 -13.34
CA SER A 291 11.62 0.18 -12.05
C SER A 291 11.17 -0.79 -10.98
N VAL A 292 12.12 -1.37 -10.25
CA VAL A 292 11.84 -2.25 -9.11
C VAL A 292 12.46 -1.66 -7.87
N SER A 293 11.63 -1.41 -6.87
CA SER A 293 12.03 -0.87 -5.57
C SER A 293 11.64 -1.83 -4.44
N GLY A 294 12.37 -1.76 -3.33
CA GLY A 294 12.07 -2.50 -2.12
C GLY A 294 11.78 -1.60 -0.93
N MET A 295 10.96 -2.07 -0.01
CA MET A 295 10.68 -1.38 1.25
C MET A 295 10.59 -2.36 2.41
N LEU A 296 11.31 -2.07 3.49
CA LEU A 296 11.05 -2.63 4.80
C LEU A 296 10.11 -1.70 5.55
N LEU A 297 8.89 -2.14 5.83
CA LEU A 297 7.88 -1.34 6.52
C LEU A 297 7.67 -1.85 7.93
N TYR A 298 8.30 -1.21 8.90
CA TYR A 298 8.22 -1.57 10.31
C TYR A 298 7.00 -0.93 10.98
N ALA A 299 6.31 -1.70 11.83
CA ALA A 299 5.39 -1.09 12.79
C ALA A 299 6.21 -0.34 13.85
N LYS A 300 5.82 0.90 14.18
CA LYS A 300 6.50 1.73 15.17
C LYS A 300 6.48 1.09 16.55
N THR A 301 7.64 1.06 17.19
CA THR A 301 7.82 0.60 18.58
C THR A 301 7.94 1.78 19.53
N ASP A 302 8.13 1.48 20.84
CA ASP A 302 8.39 2.49 21.87
C ASP A 302 9.89 2.90 21.93
N GLU A 303 10.71 2.45 20.98
CA GLU A 303 12.11 2.86 20.87
C GLU A 303 12.23 4.34 20.47
N GLU A 304 13.20 5.07 21.02
CA GLU A 304 13.42 6.49 20.71
C GLU A 304 13.83 6.73 19.25
N ILE A 305 14.60 5.78 18.69
CA ILE A 305 15.07 5.85 17.29
C ILE A 305 14.32 4.78 16.51
N GLN A 306 13.58 5.24 15.51
CA GLN A 306 12.87 4.38 14.57
C GLN A 306 13.68 4.26 13.27
N PRO A 307 13.67 3.09 12.61
CA PRO A 307 14.35 2.95 11.34
C PRO A 307 13.64 3.78 10.25
N ASP A 308 14.40 4.65 9.60
CA ASP A 308 13.98 5.42 8.45
C ASP A 308 15.19 5.70 7.55
N GLY A 309 15.03 5.53 6.24
CA GLY A 309 16.10 5.78 5.28
C GLY A 309 15.76 5.30 3.88
N VAL A 310 16.45 5.89 2.91
CA VAL A 310 16.38 5.50 1.49
C VAL A 310 17.80 5.25 1.01
N TYR A 311 18.02 4.10 0.40
CA TYR A 311 19.32 3.63 -0.05
C TYR A 311 19.27 3.24 -1.53
N GLN A 312 20.29 3.62 -2.28
CA GLN A 312 20.49 3.13 -3.64
C GLN A 312 21.44 1.94 -3.59
N MET A 313 20.95 0.76 -3.99
CA MET A 313 21.69 -0.50 -3.89
C MET A 313 21.68 -1.24 -5.23
N SER A 314 22.82 -1.29 -5.90
CA SER A 314 22.98 -2.02 -7.17
C SER A 314 21.94 -1.65 -8.24
N GLY A 315 21.62 -0.36 -8.36
CA GLY A 315 20.67 0.18 -9.35
C GLY A 315 19.20 0.22 -8.89
N ASN A 316 18.89 -0.30 -7.69
CA ASN A 316 17.51 -0.27 -7.15
C ASN A 316 17.42 0.57 -5.89
N GLN A 317 16.26 1.17 -5.67
CA GLN A 317 15.96 1.87 -4.42
C GLN A 317 15.44 0.88 -3.37
N ILE A 318 16.10 0.86 -2.20
CA ILE A 318 15.65 0.14 -1.02
C ILE A 318 15.37 1.15 0.07
N SER A 319 14.14 1.20 0.55
CA SER A 319 13.75 2.09 1.64
C SER A 319 13.43 1.33 2.91
N VAL A 320 13.61 2.01 4.03
CA VAL A 320 13.19 1.54 5.34
C VAL A 320 12.27 2.61 5.90
N ARG A 321 11.06 2.24 6.28
CA ARG A 321 10.05 3.16 6.79
C ARG A 321 9.38 2.59 8.04
N THR A 322 8.81 3.49 8.83
CA THR A 322 8.08 3.13 10.05
C THR A 322 6.65 3.63 9.96
N LEU A 323 5.67 2.74 10.16
CA LEU A 323 4.25 3.04 10.21
C LEU A 323 3.80 3.20 11.67
N ASP A 324 3.32 4.38 12.04
CA ASP A 324 2.86 4.66 13.41
C ASP A 324 1.40 4.21 13.63
N LEU A 325 1.23 3.00 14.15
CA LEU A 325 -0.07 2.42 14.48
C LEU A 325 -0.72 3.02 15.74
N ASN A 326 -0.07 3.96 16.43
CA ASN A 326 -0.62 4.64 17.60
C ASN A 326 -1.30 5.99 17.28
N GLN A 327 -1.33 6.37 16.01
CA GLN A 327 -2.03 7.57 15.52
C GLN A 327 -3.52 7.31 15.27
N PRO A 328 -4.35 8.34 15.09
CA PRO A 328 -5.69 8.18 14.52
C PRO A 328 -5.63 7.42 13.19
N PHE A 329 -6.67 6.64 12.89
CA PHE A 329 -6.65 5.79 11.69
C PHE A 329 -6.46 6.59 10.38
N GLU A 330 -7.00 7.81 10.30
CA GLU A 330 -6.81 8.70 9.15
C GLU A 330 -5.34 9.07 8.92
N GLU A 331 -4.56 9.21 9.99
CA GLU A 331 -3.10 9.44 9.88
C GLU A 331 -2.37 8.19 9.39
N ILE A 332 -2.83 6.99 9.78
CA ILE A 332 -2.29 5.73 9.27
C ILE A 332 -2.58 5.60 7.77
N ARG A 333 -3.80 5.96 7.36
CA ARG A 333 -4.18 6.02 5.94
C ARG A 333 -3.28 6.98 5.17
N SER A 334 -3.13 8.21 5.68
CA SER A 334 -2.26 9.23 5.06
C SER A 334 -0.82 8.75 4.88
N GLN A 335 -0.26 8.00 5.85
CA GLN A 335 1.08 7.41 5.72
C GLN A 335 1.14 6.36 4.62
N LEU A 336 0.14 5.47 4.52
CA LEU A 336 0.08 4.43 3.48
C LEU A 336 -0.18 5.05 2.09
N ASP A 337 -1.07 6.04 1.98
CA ASP A 337 -1.33 6.78 0.75
C ASP A 337 -0.07 7.54 0.29
N GLY A 338 0.68 8.11 1.25
CA GLY A 338 1.96 8.75 0.99
C GLY A 338 3.00 7.81 0.38
N ILE A 339 3.02 6.54 0.80
CA ILE A 339 3.89 5.52 0.18
C ILE A 339 3.45 5.28 -1.27
N ALA A 340 2.15 5.06 -1.53
CA ALA A 340 1.64 4.87 -2.88
C ALA A 340 1.99 6.06 -3.78
N LYS A 341 1.77 7.27 -3.29
CA LYS A 341 2.10 8.51 -4.00
C LYS A 341 3.59 8.60 -4.32
N ALA A 342 4.47 8.31 -3.38
CA ALA A 342 5.91 8.45 -3.58
C ALA A 342 6.49 7.51 -4.66
N TYR A 343 5.87 6.35 -4.90
CA TYR A 343 6.39 5.36 -5.85
C TYR A 343 5.62 5.28 -7.17
N PHE A 344 4.34 5.68 -7.17
CA PHE A 344 3.46 5.46 -8.32
C PHE A 344 2.81 6.73 -8.87
N SER A 345 2.84 7.86 -8.14
CA SER A 345 2.47 9.11 -8.78
C SER A 345 3.52 9.41 -9.84
N LYS A 346 3.12 9.42 -11.08
CA LYS A 346 3.83 10.25 -12.06
C LYS A 346 3.69 11.67 -11.50
N GLU A 347 4.79 12.33 -11.19
CA GLU A 347 4.74 13.79 -11.08
C GLU A 347 4.04 14.25 -12.35
N GLU A 348 2.94 14.97 -12.22
CA GLU A 348 2.32 15.59 -13.38
C GLU A 348 3.41 16.44 -14.03
N PRO A 349 3.66 16.28 -15.34
CA PRO A 349 4.75 16.99 -15.98
C PRO A 349 4.52 18.48 -15.82
N VAL A 350 5.35 19.12 -15.02
CA VAL A 350 5.21 20.54 -14.64
C VAL A 350 5.18 21.45 -15.89
N PHE A 351 5.92 21.04 -16.93
CA PHE A 351 6.09 21.82 -18.16
C PHE A 351 5.22 21.34 -19.32
N GLU A 352 4.25 20.46 -19.11
CA GLU A 352 3.38 19.93 -20.19
C GLU A 352 2.63 21.06 -20.91
N GLY A 353 2.19 22.09 -20.18
CA GLY A 353 1.55 23.28 -20.71
C GLY A 353 2.37 24.00 -21.79
N LEU A 354 3.70 23.90 -21.70
CA LEU A 354 4.68 24.47 -22.62
C LEU A 354 5.11 23.48 -23.69
N THR A 355 5.47 22.28 -23.29
CA THR A 355 6.06 21.25 -24.16
C THR A 355 5.07 20.68 -25.16
N LYS A 356 3.76 20.80 -24.92
CA LYS A 356 2.69 20.48 -25.89
C LYS A 356 2.78 21.28 -27.21
N HIS A 357 3.50 22.40 -27.22
CA HIS A 357 3.68 23.23 -28.41
C HIS A 357 4.83 22.76 -29.32
N LEU A 358 5.71 21.84 -28.86
CA LEU A 358 6.84 21.34 -29.64
C LEU A 358 6.44 20.79 -31.03
N PRO A 359 5.37 19.98 -31.18
CA PRO A 359 4.98 19.47 -32.51
C PRO A 359 4.54 20.58 -33.47
N ALA A 360 3.99 21.68 -32.97
CA ALA A 360 3.60 22.84 -33.79
C ALA A 360 4.84 23.61 -34.25
N ILE A 361 5.83 23.79 -33.37
CA ILE A 361 7.12 24.42 -33.70
C ILE A 361 7.88 23.59 -34.75
N GLU A 362 7.90 22.26 -34.62
CA GLU A 362 8.59 21.35 -35.54
C GLU A 362 7.96 21.30 -36.95
N LYS A 363 6.67 21.57 -37.07
CA LYS A 363 5.94 21.59 -38.33
C LYS A 363 5.88 22.95 -38.97
N ALA A 364 6.22 24.03 -38.25
CA ALA A 364 6.14 25.36 -38.73
C ALA A 364 7.19 25.63 -39.82
N GLU A 365 6.75 26.10 -41.01
CA GLU A 365 7.66 26.51 -42.08
C GLU A 365 8.22 27.91 -41.82
N ARG A 366 7.50 28.75 -41.05
CA ARG A 366 7.89 30.10 -40.65
C ARG A 366 7.28 30.45 -39.29
N PHE A 367 7.82 31.47 -38.65
CA PHE A 367 7.40 31.92 -37.32
C PHE A 367 6.79 33.35 -37.33
N GLY A 368 7.05 34.13 -38.37
CA GLY A 368 6.54 35.45 -38.53
C GLY A 368 7.11 36.12 -39.78
N ASN A 369 6.59 37.33 -40.09
CA ASN A 369 7.05 38.15 -41.20
C ASN A 369 7.29 39.57 -40.75
N TRP A 370 8.35 40.20 -41.26
CA TRP A 370 8.53 41.64 -41.08
C TRP A 370 7.52 42.42 -41.94
N VAL A 371 6.77 43.29 -41.32
CA VAL A 371 5.92 44.28 -41.97
C VAL A 371 6.63 45.61 -41.96
N VAL A 372 6.95 46.10 -43.13
CA VAL A 372 7.66 47.37 -43.32
C VAL A 372 6.76 48.30 -44.13
N ASP A 373 6.40 49.41 -43.53
CA ASP A 373 5.65 50.46 -44.21
C ASP A 373 6.52 51.15 -45.29
N ARG A 374 6.14 50.96 -46.55
CA ARG A 374 6.84 51.55 -47.69
C ARG A 374 5.96 52.57 -48.46
N GLU A 375 4.73 52.71 -48.03
CA GLU A 375 3.73 53.48 -48.77
C GLU A 375 3.43 54.84 -48.12
N SER A 376 3.57 54.94 -46.81
CA SER A 376 3.28 56.17 -46.04
C SER A 376 4.30 57.28 -46.31
N LYS A 377 3.84 58.52 -46.39
CA LYS A 377 4.63 59.69 -46.75
C LYS A 377 5.39 60.36 -45.61
N GLY A 378 5.18 59.90 -44.36
CA GLY A 378 5.83 60.49 -43.19
C GLY A 378 5.32 61.86 -42.80
N THR A 379 4.09 62.20 -43.21
CA THR A 379 3.44 63.48 -42.86
C THR A 379 2.59 63.31 -41.60
N MET A 380 2.11 64.41 -41.01
CA MET A 380 1.21 64.33 -39.86
C MET A 380 -0.09 63.60 -40.14
N ASP A 381 -0.56 63.66 -41.39
CA ASP A 381 -1.80 63.02 -41.84
C ASP A 381 -1.57 61.63 -42.41
N ASP A 382 -0.31 61.22 -42.63
CA ASP A 382 0.10 59.92 -43.16
C ASP A 382 1.45 59.52 -42.55
N PRO A 383 1.48 59.17 -41.24
CA PRO A 383 2.70 58.83 -40.51
C PRO A 383 3.26 57.46 -40.93
N ILE A 384 4.57 57.39 -41.07
CA ILE A 384 5.28 56.09 -41.29
C ILE A 384 5.10 55.19 -40.09
N GLN A 385 4.60 54.01 -40.31
CA GLN A 385 4.53 52.99 -39.32
C GLN A 385 5.92 52.35 -39.14
N MET A 386 6.41 52.25 -37.89
CA MET A 386 7.66 51.56 -37.61
C MET A 386 7.56 50.09 -38.01
N PRO A 387 8.64 49.49 -38.53
CA PRO A 387 8.67 48.07 -38.83
C PRO A 387 8.33 47.23 -37.61
N TYR A 388 7.46 46.24 -37.78
CA TYR A 388 7.10 45.27 -36.74
C TYR A 388 7.03 43.87 -37.32
N VAL A 389 7.02 42.87 -36.45
CA VAL A 389 6.87 41.50 -36.85
C VAL A 389 5.40 41.04 -36.68
N ASP A 390 4.80 40.54 -37.75
CA ASP A 390 3.53 39.83 -37.69
C ASP A 390 3.81 38.36 -37.40
N TYR A 391 3.51 37.95 -36.15
CA TYR A 391 3.84 36.63 -35.66
C TYR A 391 2.79 35.60 -36.03
N GLU A 392 3.25 34.41 -36.40
CA GLU A 392 2.37 33.25 -36.58
C GLU A 392 1.76 32.81 -35.26
N THR A 393 0.60 32.16 -35.31
CA THR A 393 -0.17 31.71 -34.14
C THR A 393 0.65 30.78 -33.24
N THR A 394 1.59 30.01 -33.80
CA THR A 394 2.50 29.15 -33.02
C THR A 394 3.36 29.97 -32.02
N VAL A 395 3.89 31.09 -32.45
CA VAL A 395 4.72 31.98 -31.61
C VAL A 395 3.88 32.64 -30.52
N THR A 396 2.72 33.16 -30.87
CA THR A 396 1.82 33.82 -29.91
C THR A 396 1.30 32.85 -28.87
N ASN A 397 0.98 31.62 -29.25
CA ASN A 397 0.56 30.56 -28.28
C ASN A 397 1.68 30.14 -27.32
N VAL A 398 2.90 30.00 -27.82
CA VAL A 398 4.07 29.71 -26.95
C VAL A 398 4.36 30.88 -26.02
N GLY A 399 4.32 32.11 -26.53
CA GLY A 399 4.50 33.31 -25.71
C GLY A 399 3.47 33.41 -24.58
N GLN A 400 2.20 33.14 -24.90
CA GLN A 400 1.14 33.12 -23.89
C GLN A 400 1.36 32.00 -22.86
N ALA A 401 1.69 30.79 -23.30
CA ALA A 401 1.94 29.67 -22.37
C ALA A 401 3.11 29.93 -21.42
N ILE A 402 4.14 30.69 -21.86
CA ILE A 402 5.25 31.11 -20.99
C ILE A 402 4.78 32.11 -19.93
N TYR A 403 3.89 33.03 -20.27
CA TYR A 403 3.30 33.95 -19.29
C TYR A 403 2.37 33.23 -18.31
N ASP A 404 1.47 32.37 -18.84
CA ASP A 404 0.55 31.58 -18.02
C ASP A 404 1.32 30.76 -16.99
N PHE A 405 2.38 30.07 -17.40
CA PHE A 405 3.25 29.34 -16.49
C PHE A 405 3.87 30.24 -15.40
N ALA A 406 4.36 31.42 -15.79
CA ALA A 406 4.98 32.32 -14.81
C ALA A 406 3.97 32.85 -13.77
N ASP A 407 2.70 32.98 -14.16
CA ASP A 407 1.62 33.43 -13.26
C ASP A 407 1.09 32.26 -12.38
N GLU A 408 1.02 31.04 -12.92
CA GLU A 408 0.54 29.84 -12.21
C GLU A 408 1.59 29.25 -11.25
N HIS A 409 2.89 29.51 -11.50
CA HIS A 409 4.02 28.93 -10.77
C HIS A 409 4.90 30.00 -10.09
N PRO A 410 4.39 30.72 -9.08
CA PRO A 410 5.16 31.76 -8.38
C PRO A 410 6.40 31.23 -7.68
N GLU A 411 6.46 29.93 -7.36
CA GLU A 411 7.61 29.26 -6.74
C GLU A 411 8.87 29.29 -7.63
N TYR A 412 8.72 29.47 -8.94
CA TYR A 412 9.85 29.62 -9.88
C TYR A 412 10.48 31.03 -9.83
N GLU A 413 9.89 32.01 -9.10
CA GLU A 413 10.38 33.38 -8.94
C GLU A 413 10.72 34.09 -10.25
N LEU A 414 10.04 33.78 -11.36
CA LEU A 414 10.34 34.22 -12.71
C LEU A 414 10.22 35.75 -12.90
N THR A 415 9.64 36.48 -11.96
CA THR A 415 9.66 37.93 -11.92
C THR A 415 11.09 38.45 -11.92
N HIS A 416 12.03 37.74 -11.31
CA HIS A 416 13.46 38.04 -11.19
C HIS A 416 14.31 37.22 -12.18
N TYR A 417 13.79 36.93 -13.39
CA TYR A 417 14.45 36.08 -14.36
C TYR A 417 15.91 36.45 -14.67
N ARG A 418 16.27 37.73 -14.62
CA ARG A 418 17.67 38.18 -14.81
C ARG A 418 18.59 37.73 -13.70
N ASP A 419 18.14 37.79 -12.46
CA ASP A 419 18.91 37.34 -11.30
C ASP A 419 19.09 35.83 -11.31
N ILE A 420 18.05 35.09 -11.85
CA ILE A 420 18.15 33.66 -12.05
C ILE A 420 19.21 33.31 -13.10
N LEU A 421 19.22 34.02 -14.24
CA LEU A 421 20.23 33.81 -15.28
C LEU A 421 21.64 34.10 -14.72
N GLU A 422 21.84 35.23 -14.02
CA GLU A 422 23.13 35.59 -13.45
C GLU A 422 23.64 34.55 -12.42
N ARG A 423 22.77 34.07 -11.54
CA ARG A 423 23.10 33.02 -10.56
C ARG A 423 23.54 31.72 -11.22
N ASN A 424 23.02 31.40 -12.40
CA ASN A 424 23.39 30.23 -13.19
C ASN A 424 24.56 30.51 -14.16
N GLY A 425 25.24 31.66 -14.02
CA GLY A 425 26.38 32.05 -14.88
C GLY A 425 25.98 32.38 -16.32
N LEU A 426 24.70 32.70 -16.56
CA LEU A 426 24.18 33.02 -17.88
C LEU A 426 24.08 34.54 -18.08
N GLU A 427 24.49 34.96 -19.24
CA GLU A 427 24.42 36.37 -19.62
C GLU A 427 23.10 36.70 -20.34
N TRP A 428 22.42 37.77 -19.92
CA TRP A 428 21.20 38.21 -20.59
C TRP A 428 21.55 38.98 -21.88
N GLY A 429 21.03 38.50 -23.00
CA GLY A 429 21.23 39.11 -24.31
C GLY A 429 20.96 38.08 -25.40
N SER A 430 20.40 38.54 -26.55
CA SER A 430 19.94 37.61 -27.62
C SER A 430 21.02 36.64 -28.09
N GLN A 431 22.24 37.10 -28.32
CA GLN A 431 23.34 36.26 -28.76
C GLN A 431 23.87 35.33 -27.66
N ALA A 432 23.95 35.78 -26.41
CA ALA A 432 24.40 34.98 -25.30
C ALA A 432 23.40 33.86 -24.98
N MET A 433 22.13 34.21 -24.85
CA MET A 433 21.05 33.27 -24.56
C MET A 433 20.91 32.21 -25.66
N SER A 434 21.00 32.59 -26.95
CA SER A 434 20.87 31.62 -28.08
C SER A 434 22.01 30.60 -28.14
N ARG A 435 23.19 30.93 -27.58
CA ARG A 435 24.37 30.05 -27.52
C ARG A 435 24.44 29.21 -26.25
N THR A 436 23.56 29.44 -25.30
CA THR A 436 23.53 28.72 -24.02
C THR A 436 23.35 27.23 -24.23
N ASP A 437 24.23 26.45 -23.64
CA ASP A 437 24.03 25.01 -23.45
C ASP A 437 23.06 24.83 -22.30
N VAL A 438 21.95 24.14 -22.54
CA VAL A 438 20.89 23.93 -21.56
C VAL A 438 20.87 22.52 -21.00
N SER A 439 21.81 21.65 -21.37
CA SER A 439 21.83 20.24 -20.98
C SER A 439 21.90 20.03 -19.47
N ASP A 440 22.57 20.92 -18.75
CA ASP A 440 22.76 20.87 -17.29
C ASP A 440 21.89 21.87 -16.52
N LEU A 441 21.06 22.65 -17.22
CA LEU A 441 20.19 23.62 -16.57
C LEU A 441 18.96 22.96 -15.95
N ASP A 442 18.55 23.47 -14.80
CA ASP A 442 17.29 23.12 -14.16
C ASP A 442 16.07 23.82 -14.81
N GLY A 443 14.87 23.41 -14.42
CA GLY A 443 13.63 23.98 -14.97
C GLY A 443 13.51 25.48 -14.73
N GLN A 444 13.99 26.00 -13.59
CA GLN A 444 13.93 27.43 -13.26
C GLN A 444 14.81 28.27 -14.20
N ALA A 445 16.03 27.82 -14.46
CA ALA A 445 16.96 28.52 -15.36
C ALA A 445 16.47 28.49 -16.82
N VAL A 446 15.95 27.36 -17.29
CA VAL A 446 15.38 27.25 -18.64
C VAL A 446 14.13 28.13 -18.79
N MET A 447 13.26 28.19 -17.78
CA MET A 447 12.11 29.09 -17.78
C MET A 447 12.52 30.56 -17.77
N ALA A 448 13.61 30.91 -17.07
CA ALA A 448 14.17 32.26 -17.10
C ALA A 448 14.68 32.66 -18.48
N LEU A 449 15.27 31.71 -19.26
CA LEU A 449 15.62 31.95 -20.68
C LEU A 449 14.38 32.17 -21.53
N LEU A 450 13.36 31.33 -21.41
CA LEU A 450 12.12 31.46 -22.17
C LEU A 450 11.42 32.79 -21.89
N LEU A 451 11.22 33.14 -20.62
CA LEU A 451 10.59 34.42 -20.24
C LEU A 451 11.45 35.62 -20.65
N GLY A 452 12.77 35.51 -20.52
CA GLY A 452 13.71 36.49 -20.98
C GLY A 452 13.59 36.79 -22.46
N ALA A 453 13.46 35.76 -23.32
CA ALA A 453 13.27 35.88 -24.75
C ALA A 453 11.96 36.61 -25.09
N VAL A 454 10.83 36.19 -24.47
CA VAL A 454 9.53 36.83 -24.70
C VAL A 454 9.51 38.30 -24.23
N ARG A 455 10.16 38.59 -23.10
CA ARG A 455 10.24 39.99 -22.61
C ARG A 455 11.20 40.85 -23.40
N ALA A 456 12.24 40.29 -24.04
CA ALA A 456 13.17 41.03 -24.90
C ALA A 456 12.48 41.65 -26.10
N GLU A 457 11.42 40.99 -26.64
CA GLU A 457 10.61 41.54 -27.74
C GLU A 457 9.97 42.88 -27.45
N ARG A 458 9.67 43.18 -26.18
CA ARG A 458 9.13 44.50 -25.76
C ARG A 458 10.12 45.68 -25.95
N PHE A 459 11.42 45.37 -26.07
CA PHE A 459 12.48 46.37 -26.20
C PHE A 459 13.07 46.38 -27.60
N CYS A 460 12.97 45.30 -28.34
CA CYS A 460 13.52 45.19 -29.66
C CYS A 460 12.65 44.23 -30.52
N ASP A 461 11.88 44.76 -31.40
CA ASP A 461 11.00 43.99 -32.32
C ASP A 461 11.82 42.96 -33.10
N GLY A 462 11.32 41.77 -33.21
CA GLY A 462 11.93 40.63 -33.94
C GLY A 462 12.99 39.83 -33.19
N VAL A 463 13.33 40.19 -31.97
CA VAL A 463 14.25 39.36 -31.15
C VAL A 463 13.65 37.97 -30.87
N LEU A 464 12.37 37.94 -30.57
CA LEU A 464 11.66 36.66 -30.35
C LEU A 464 11.62 35.83 -31.62
N LEU A 465 11.41 36.46 -32.82
CA LEU A 465 11.48 35.78 -34.10
C LEU A 465 12.85 35.08 -34.26
N GLY A 466 13.95 35.77 -33.95
CA GLY A 466 15.29 35.22 -34.00
C GLY A 466 15.49 33.97 -33.14
N PHE A 467 14.96 33.94 -31.90
CA PHE A 467 15.02 32.74 -31.03
C PHE A 467 14.21 31.57 -31.53
N PHE A 468 13.15 31.80 -32.29
CA PHE A 468 12.42 30.72 -32.96
C PHE A 468 13.16 30.22 -34.20
N GLU A 469 13.69 31.11 -35.03
CA GLU A 469 14.40 30.78 -36.28
C GLU A 469 15.72 30.06 -36.03
N ASP A 470 16.47 30.44 -34.97
CA ASP A 470 17.74 29.78 -34.62
C ASP A 470 17.56 28.47 -33.83
N GLY A 471 16.29 28.11 -33.50
CA GLY A 471 15.91 26.91 -32.78
C GLY A 471 16.14 26.93 -31.26
N SER A 472 16.43 28.10 -30.67
CA SER A 472 16.66 28.25 -29.23
C SER A 472 15.42 27.87 -28.43
N ILE A 473 14.26 28.42 -28.78
CA ILE A 473 12.97 28.07 -28.11
C ILE A 473 12.72 26.56 -28.15
N ARG A 474 12.95 25.92 -29.31
CA ARG A 474 12.80 24.46 -29.45
C ARG A 474 13.74 23.68 -28.51
N ARG A 475 15.02 24.07 -28.44
CA ARG A 475 15.99 23.42 -27.55
C ARG A 475 15.60 23.56 -26.08
N TRP A 476 15.16 24.75 -25.65
CA TRP A 476 14.76 25.01 -24.28
C TRP A 476 13.50 24.21 -23.89
N LEU A 477 12.49 24.14 -24.77
CA LEU A 477 11.32 23.31 -24.54
C LEU A 477 11.64 21.81 -24.53
N LEU A 478 12.59 21.36 -25.34
CA LEU A 478 13.05 19.97 -25.30
C LEU A 478 13.69 19.63 -23.96
N ARG A 479 14.52 20.56 -23.42
CA ARG A 479 15.13 20.37 -22.08
C ARG A 479 14.07 20.29 -20.99
N LEU A 480 13.04 21.14 -21.00
CA LEU A 480 11.91 21.04 -20.07
C LEU A 480 11.20 19.68 -20.15
N ARG A 481 11.02 19.17 -21.38
CA ARG A 481 10.44 17.82 -21.55
C ARG A 481 11.33 16.70 -21.02
N GLU A 482 12.65 16.85 -21.12
CA GLU A 482 13.61 15.91 -20.50
C GLU A 482 13.52 15.95 -18.98
N ILE A 483 13.40 17.13 -18.37
CA ILE A 483 13.22 17.32 -16.93
C ILE A 483 11.93 16.64 -16.47
N ASP A 484 10.79 16.87 -17.14
CA ASP A 484 9.51 16.23 -16.84
C ASP A 484 9.56 14.68 -16.97
N ASN A 485 10.42 14.15 -17.85
CA ASN A 485 10.58 12.72 -18.04
C ASN A 485 11.60 12.08 -17.06
N GLY A 486 12.08 12.79 -16.07
CA GLY A 486 13.02 12.30 -15.07
C GLY A 486 14.49 12.31 -15.53
N GLY A 487 14.83 13.15 -16.48
CA GLY A 487 16.22 13.46 -16.84
C GLY A 487 16.93 14.14 -15.67
N SER A 488 17.27 13.34 -14.66
CA SER A 488 18.15 13.76 -13.57
C SER A 488 19.54 13.96 -14.12
N ASN A 489 20.15 15.09 -13.79
CA ASN A 489 21.58 15.24 -13.89
C ASN A 489 22.25 14.16 -13.03
N GLU A 490 22.92 13.18 -13.65
CA GLU A 490 23.96 12.40 -13.01
C GLU A 490 25.21 13.24 -12.76
#